data_acbdcea67fb31bb5bd8377238908794d
#
_entry.id   acbdcea67fb31bb5bd8377238908794d
#
_cell.length_a   1.000
_cell.length_b   1.000
_cell.length_c   1.000
_cell.angle_alpha   90.00
_cell.angle_beta   90.00
_cell.angle_gamma   90.00
#
_symmetry.space_group_name_H-M   'P 1'
#
loop_
_entity.id
_entity.type
_entity.pdbx_description
1 polymer ?
#
loop_
_entity_poly.entity_id
_entity_poly.type
_entity_poly.pdbx_seq_one_letter_code
_entity_poly.pdbx_strand_id
1 'polypeptide(L)'
;IADVVRQTLTDSTYYLIKDIAASYEKKDMAAFKAQYTTFLGILSDLNRLLSQVGLFKLEKWTNSARNICDEVPGTTEADRDWMEWNARTLVTVWGPEQCAEQGRLHDYSSRQWGGMLNDFYLARWEMFFKALEEGKTITSPEWFKWEENWTRSKTITKVAEENAVDVACELYDKYFSKQ
;
A
#
# COMPACT_ATOMS: atom_id res chain seq x y z
N ILE A 1 0.93 5.39 -20.23
CA ILE A 1 2.33 5.15 -19.82
C ILE A 1 2.39 4.76 -18.33
N ALA A 2 1.88 5.58 -17.40
CA ALA A 2 1.96 5.29 -15.96
C ALA A 2 1.43 3.91 -15.57
N ASP A 3 0.32 3.44 -16.14
CA ASP A 3 -0.25 2.13 -15.85
C ASP A 3 0.65 0.98 -16.36
N VAL A 4 1.30 1.17 -17.51
CA VAL A 4 2.27 0.18 -18.03
C VAL A 4 3.47 0.07 -17.10
N VAL A 5 4.05 1.21 -16.68
CA VAL A 5 5.19 1.22 -15.75
C VAL A 5 4.79 0.61 -14.40
N ARG A 6 3.61 0.97 -13.89
CA ARG A 6 3.05 0.34 -12.68
C ARG A 6 3.03 -1.19 -12.80
N GLN A 7 2.45 -1.70 -13.88
CA GLN A 7 2.32 -3.14 -14.08
C GLN A 7 3.70 -3.82 -14.18
N THR A 8 4.59 -3.26 -14.99
CA THR A 8 5.93 -3.83 -15.20
C THR A 8 6.75 -3.86 -13.90
N LEU A 9 6.70 -2.79 -13.10
CA LEU A 9 7.36 -2.75 -11.80
C LEU A 9 6.74 -3.74 -10.82
N THR A 10 5.41 -3.84 -10.80
CA THR A 10 4.72 -4.83 -9.95
C THR A 10 5.13 -6.26 -10.34
N ASP A 11 5.17 -6.59 -11.61
CA ASP A 11 5.56 -7.92 -12.09
C ASP A 11 7.00 -8.25 -11.70
N SER A 12 7.91 -7.27 -11.71
CA SER A 12 9.29 -7.44 -11.29
C SER A 12 9.42 -7.81 -9.80
N THR A 13 8.51 -7.34 -8.95
CA THR A 13 8.53 -7.65 -7.51
C THR A 13 8.27 -9.13 -7.20
N TYR A 14 7.61 -9.85 -8.10
CA TYR A 14 7.35 -11.28 -7.93
C TYR A 14 8.65 -12.11 -7.79
N TYR A 15 9.64 -11.82 -8.62
CA TYR A 15 10.95 -12.48 -8.54
C TYR A 15 11.72 -12.00 -7.31
N LEU A 16 11.69 -10.72 -7.05
CA LEU A 16 12.37 -10.12 -5.89
C LEU A 16 11.86 -10.69 -4.56
N ILE A 17 10.55 -10.91 -4.41
CA ILE A 17 10.00 -11.54 -3.20
C ILE A 17 10.50 -12.97 -3.02
N LYS A 18 10.66 -13.73 -4.10
CA LYS A 18 11.26 -15.08 -4.04
C LYS A 18 12.72 -15.04 -3.59
N ASP A 19 13.49 -14.07 -4.09
CA ASP A 19 14.88 -13.90 -3.71
C ASP A 19 15.01 -13.48 -2.23
N ILE A 20 14.11 -12.59 -1.76
CA ILE A 20 14.01 -12.18 -0.34
C ILE A 20 13.76 -13.41 0.54
N ALA A 21 12.78 -14.25 0.18
CA ALA A 21 12.45 -15.45 0.93
C ALA A 21 13.63 -16.44 0.96
N ALA A 22 14.26 -16.68 -0.20
CA ALA A 22 15.41 -17.58 -0.31
C ALA A 22 16.62 -17.11 0.51
N SER A 23 16.89 -15.80 0.55
CA SER A 23 17.99 -15.24 1.35
C SER A 23 17.70 -15.38 2.85
N TYR A 24 16.44 -15.15 3.26
CA TYR A 24 16.03 -15.35 4.65
C TYR A 24 16.17 -16.81 5.08
N GLU A 25 15.69 -17.75 4.28
CA GLU A 25 15.81 -19.21 4.55
C GLU A 25 17.27 -19.65 4.67
N LYS A 26 18.15 -19.09 3.82
CA LYS A 26 19.62 -19.36 3.89
C LYS A 26 20.31 -18.63 5.04
N LYS A 27 19.59 -17.79 5.79
CA LYS A 27 20.12 -16.92 6.85
C LYS A 27 21.17 -15.92 6.34
N ASP A 28 21.14 -15.58 5.06
CA ASP A 28 21.93 -14.50 4.49
C ASP A 28 21.22 -13.16 4.76
N MET A 29 21.39 -12.65 5.97
CA MET A 29 20.72 -11.44 6.41
C MET A 29 21.19 -10.19 5.68
N ALA A 30 22.41 -10.19 5.11
CA ALA A 30 22.92 -9.07 4.32
C ALA A 30 22.17 -8.99 2.96
N ALA A 31 22.09 -10.12 2.24
CA ALA A 31 21.31 -10.20 1.00
C ALA A 31 19.82 -9.95 1.25
N PHE A 32 19.24 -10.56 2.29
CA PHE A 32 17.86 -10.32 2.70
C PHE A 32 17.56 -8.84 2.86
N LYS A 33 18.40 -8.12 3.63
CA LYS A 33 18.23 -6.69 3.88
C LYS A 33 18.35 -5.85 2.60
N ALA A 34 19.33 -6.10 1.78
CA ALA A 34 19.53 -5.38 0.51
C ALA A 34 18.32 -5.56 -0.43
N GLN A 35 17.82 -6.79 -0.53
CA GLN A 35 16.70 -7.14 -1.40
C GLN A 35 15.38 -6.53 -0.92
N TYR A 36 15.03 -6.63 0.37
CA TYR A 36 13.80 -6.02 0.85
C TYR A 36 13.87 -4.49 0.82
N THR A 37 15.05 -3.89 1.01
CA THR A 37 15.23 -2.44 0.83
C THR A 37 14.91 -2.02 -0.61
N THR A 38 15.36 -2.81 -1.60
CA THR A 38 15.00 -2.60 -3.00
C THR A 38 13.49 -2.71 -3.23
N PHE A 39 12.86 -3.73 -2.65
CA PHE A 39 11.41 -3.93 -2.74
C PHE A 39 10.62 -2.75 -2.16
N LEU A 40 10.98 -2.27 -0.97
CA LEU A 40 10.36 -1.09 -0.35
C LEU A 40 10.58 0.16 -1.20
N GLY A 41 11.76 0.30 -1.81
CA GLY A 41 12.06 1.37 -2.76
C GLY A 41 11.12 1.36 -3.97
N ILE A 42 10.83 0.17 -4.54
CA ILE A 42 9.86 0.03 -5.64
C ILE A 42 8.45 0.46 -5.20
N LEU A 43 8.00 0.08 -4.00
CA LEU A 43 6.69 0.51 -3.49
C LEU A 43 6.61 2.03 -3.32
N SER A 44 7.67 2.65 -2.83
CA SER A 44 7.77 4.12 -2.69
C SER A 44 7.72 4.82 -4.06
N ASP A 45 8.46 4.31 -5.04
CA ASP A 45 8.47 4.85 -6.40
C ASP A 45 7.11 4.68 -7.11
N LEU A 46 6.47 3.53 -6.94
CA LEU A 46 5.10 3.32 -7.41
C LEU A 46 4.11 4.28 -6.74
N ASN A 47 4.26 4.53 -5.44
CA ASN A 47 3.45 5.52 -4.75
C ASN A 47 3.66 6.93 -5.33
N ARG A 48 4.91 7.34 -5.60
CA ARG A 48 5.23 8.60 -6.24
C ARG A 48 4.55 8.73 -7.61
N LEU A 49 4.67 7.71 -8.46
CA LEU A 49 4.06 7.69 -9.78
C LEU A 49 2.53 7.77 -9.73
N LEU A 50 1.90 6.90 -8.93
CA LEU A 50 0.43 6.80 -8.89
C LEU A 50 -0.21 7.99 -8.17
N SER A 51 0.53 8.70 -7.33
CA SER A 51 0.10 9.96 -6.74
C SER A 51 -0.03 11.09 -7.77
N GLN A 52 0.57 10.95 -8.97
CA GLN A 52 0.41 11.91 -10.06
C GLN A 52 -0.81 11.64 -10.94
N VAL A 53 -1.47 10.47 -10.78
CA VAL A 53 -2.58 10.05 -11.66
C VAL A 53 -3.89 10.07 -10.89
N GLY A 54 -4.78 10.99 -11.22
CA GLY A 54 -6.03 11.21 -10.46
C GLY A 54 -6.91 9.99 -10.26
N LEU A 55 -6.87 9.00 -11.17
CA LEU A 55 -7.62 7.74 -11.04
C LEU A 55 -7.03 6.77 -10.02
N PHE A 56 -5.75 6.93 -9.70
CA PHE A 56 -5.00 6.04 -8.81
C PHE A 56 -4.66 6.72 -7.46
N LYS A 57 -5.54 7.57 -6.95
CA LYS A 57 -5.36 8.24 -5.66
C LYS A 57 -6.33 7.70 -4.61
N LEU A 58 -5.82 7.29 -3.45
CA LEU A 58 -6.63 6.95 -2.30
C LEU A 58 -7.55 8.12 -1.90
N GLU A 59 -7.01 9.35 -1.94
CA GLU A 59 -7.76 10.57 -1.62
C GLU A 59 -9.02 10.72 -2.47
N LYS A 60 -8.98 10.34 -3.76
CA LYS A 60 -10.18 10.37 -4.61
C LYS A 60 -11.27 9.42 -4.09
N TRP A 61 -10.88 8.23 -3.67
CA TRP A 61 -11.80 7.23 -3.12
C TRP A 61 -12.42 7.69 -1.80
N THR A 62 -11.59 8.16 -0.87
CA THR A 62 -12.06 8.62 0.45
C THR A 62 -12.89 9.88 0.34
N ASN A 63 -12.50 10.86 -0.48
CA ASN A 63 -13.28 12.06 -0.70
C ASN A 63 -14.64 11.76 -1.36
N SER A 64 -14.68 10.83 -2.31
CA SER A 64 -15.96 10.41 -2.91
C SER A 64 -16.92 9.84 -1.87
N ALA A 65 -16.41 9.06 -0.91
CA ALA A 65 -17.22 8.54 0.17
C ALA A 65 -17.73 9.65 1.11
N ARG A 66 -16.87 10.60 1.48
CA ARG A 66 -17.24 11.75 2.33
C ARG A 66 -18.29 12.63 1.65
N ASN A 67 -18.14 12.88 0.36
CA ASN A 67 -19.01 13.77 -0.41
C ASN A 67 -20.44 13.24 -0.58
N ILE A 68 -20.68 11.93 -0.40
CA ILE A 68 -22.04 11.37 -0.35
C ILE A 68 -22.88 12.08 0.72
N CYS A 69 -22.27 12.48 1.83
CA CYS A 69 -22.95 13.22 2.90
C CYS A 69 -23.45 14.60 2.46
N ASP A 70 -22.90 15.20 1.39
CA ASP A 70 -23.36 16.50 0.90
C ASP A 70 -24.76 16.42 0.26
N GLU A 71 -25.17 15.23 -0.15
CA GLU A 71 -26.47 14.98 -0.76
C GLU A 71 -27.58 14.70 0.29
N VAL A 72 -27.19 14.53 1.57
CA VAL A 72 -28.12 14.14 2.65
C VAL A 72 -28.23 15.26 3.69
N PRO A 73 -29.35 15.98 3.78
CA PRO A 73 -29.51 17.04 4.76
C PRO A 73 -29.36 16.54 6.21
N GLY A 74 -28.66 17.32 7.02
CA GLY A 74 -28.48 17.03 8.44
C GLY A 74 -27.30 16.13 8.76
N THR A 75 -26.51 15.71 7.76
CA THR A 75 -25.25 15.00 7.98
C THR A 75 -24.22 15.87 8.69
N THR A 76 -23.43 15.24 9.54
CA THR A 76 -22.41 15.85 10.37
C THR A 76 -20.99 15.48 9.88
N GLU A 77 -19.97 16.09 10.45
CA GLU A 77 -18.58 15.68 10.20
C GLU A 77 -18.32 14.24 10.69
N ALA A 78 -18.97 13.82 11.76
CA ALA A 78 -18.87 12.44 12.23
C ALA A 78 -19.42 11.41 11.20
N ASP A 79 -20.48 11.78 10.47
CA ASP A 79 -21.00 10.93 9.39
C ASP A 79 -20.03 10.85 8.23
N ARG A 80 -19.38 11.97 7.86
CA ARG A 80 -18.32 11.98 6.83
C ARG A 80 -17.14 11.10 7.25
N ASP A 81 -16.72 11.19 8.50
CA ASP A 81 -15.63 10.36 9.05
C ASP A 81 -16.00 8.88 9.02
N TRP A 82 -17.24 8.55 9.33
CA TRP A 82 -17.75 7.18 9.25
C TRP A 82 -17.75 6.65 7.80
N MET A 83 -18.15 7.47 6.83
CA MET A 83 -18.11 7.11 5.41
C MET A 83 -16.67 6.89 4.92
N GLU A 84 -15.72 7.74 5.33
CA GLU A 84 -14.31 7.54 4.99
C GLU A 84 -13.76 6.25 5.62
N TRP A 85 -14.04 6.03 6.92
CA TRP A 85 -13.64 4.80 7.59
C TRP A 85 -14.18 3.56 6.87
N ASN A 86 -15.45 3.57 6.50
CA ASN A 86 -16.05 2.47 5.74
C ASN A 86 -15.38 2.27 4.37
N ALA A 87 -15.09 3.36 3.66
CA ALA A 87 -14.39 3.32 2.38
C ALA A 87 -12.98 2.71 2.49
N ARG A 88 -12.22 3.06 3.54
CA ARG A 88 -10.90 2.47 3.83
C ARG A 88 -11.02 1.00 4.21
N THR A 89 -12.02 0.64 5.01
CA THR A 89 -12.30 -0.75 5.41
C THR A 89 -12.58 -1.63 4.19
N LEU A 90 -13.38 -1.16 3.24
CA LEU A 90 -13.71 -1.92 2.02
C LEU A 90 -12.49 -2.26 1.14
N VAL A 91 -11.42 -1.49 1.21
CA VAL A 91 -10.22 -1.71 0.38
C VAL A 91 -9.08 -2.38 1.16
N THR A 92 -9.28 -2.72 2.43
CA THR A 92 -8.28 -3.35 3.31
C THR A 92 -8.85 -4.53 4.08
N VAL A 93 -9.24 -4.33 5.35
CA VAL A 93 -9.68 -5.42 6.26
C VAL A 93 -11.01 -6.05 5.88
N TRP A 94 -11.83 -5.35 5.09
CA TRP A 94 -13.15 -5.78 4.59
C TRP A 94 -14.22 -6.03 5.65
N GLY A 95 -13.86 -6.55 6.81
CA GLY A 95 -14.79 -6.92 7.87
C GLY A 95 -14.13 -7.06 9.24
N PRO A 96 -14.77 -7.73 10.18
CA PRO A 96 -14.24 -7.94 11.53
C PRO A 96 -13.04 -8.91 11.55
N GLU A 97 -12.37 -8.97 12.70
CA GLU A 97 -11.15 -9.78 12.92
C GLU A 97 -11.29 -11.25 12.47
N GLN A 98 -12.46 -11.85 12.67
CA GLN A 98 -12.71 -13.23 12.24
C GLN A 98 -12.59 -13.41 10.72
N CYS A 99 -12.82 -12.36 9.93
CA CYS A 99 -12.63 -12.41 8.49
C CYS A 99 -11.13 -12.44 8.13
N ALA A 100 -10.31 -11.73 8.88
CA ALA A 100 -8.86 -11.72 8.72
C ALA A 100 -8.24 -13.08 9.12
N GLU A 101 -8.60 -13.61 10.27
CA GLU A 101 -8.11 -14.90 10.77
C GLU A 101 -8.43 -16.08 9.86
N GLN A 102 -9.61 -16.05 9.23
CA GLN A 102 -10.04 -17.14 8.35
C GLN A 102 -9.52 -16.99 6.92
N GLY A 103 -8.69 -15.96 6.65
CA GLY A 103 -8.13 -15.70 5.31
C GLY A 103 -9.18 -15.49 4.23
N ARG A 104 -10.39 -15.03 4.60
CA ARG A 104 -11.50 -14.82 3.66
C ARG A 104 -11.29 -13.52 2.90
N LEU A 105 -12.13 -12.54 2.95
CA LEU A 105 -12.07 -11.35 2.11
C LEU A 105 -11.02 -10.29 2.49
N HIS A 106 -10.17 -10.57 3.47
CA HIS A 106 -9.10 -9.69 3.94
C HIS A 106 -8.17 -9.30 2.79
N ASP A 107 -7.93 -8.00 2.64
CA ASP A 107 -7.10 -7.41 1.57
C ASP A 107 -7.56 -7.81 0.13
N TYR A 108 -8.83 -8.11 -0.01
CA TYR A 108 -9.42 -8.63 -1.25
C TYR A 108 -9.23 -7.70 -2.45
N SER A 109 -9.27 -6.40 -2.26
CA SER A 109 -9.23 -5.47 -3.37
C SER A 109 -7.83 -5.20 -3.92
N SER A 110 -6.77 -5.43 -3.14
CA SER A 110 -5.34 -5.27 -3.53
C SER A 110 -5.08 -3.99 -4.34
N ARG A 111 -5.57 -2.84 -3.88
CA ARG A 111 -5.54 -1.59 -4.64
C ARG A 111 -4.15 -0.95 -4.63
N GLN A 112 -3.57 -0.79 -5.79
CA GLN A 112 -2.33 -0.04 -5.98
C GLN A 112 -2.67 1.44 -6.25
N TRP A 113 -2.83 2.21 -5.18
CA TRP A 113 -3.14 3.65 -5.24
C TRP A 113 -2.08 4.47 -4.54
N GLY A 114 -1.80 5.66 -5.08
CA GLY A 114 -0.99 6.68 -4.41
C GLY A 114 -1.63 7.08 -3.08
N GLY A 115 -0.83 7.17 -2.03
CA GLY A 115 -1.25 7.24 -0.63
C GLY A 115 -1.39 5.86 0.00
N MET A 116 -2.15 4.93 -0.58
CA MET A 116 -2.32 3.59 -0.04
C MET A 116 -1.04 2.74 -0.12
N LEU A 117 -0.29 2.84 -1.23
CA LEU A 117 0.97 2.12 -1.38
C LEU A 117 1.98 2.50 -0.30
N ASN A 118 2.08 3.79 0.05
CA ASN A 118 3.01 4.25 1.07
C ASN A 118 2.46 3.99 2.48
N ASP A 119 1.25 4.45 2.75
CA ASP A 119 0.73 4.56 4.12
C ASP A 119 0.17 3.23 4.64
N PHE A 120 -0.14 2.28 3.75
CA PHE A 120 -0.65 0.97 4.12
C PHE A 120 0.33 -0.15 3.72
N TYR A 121 0.59 -0.36 2.42
CA TYR A 121 1.36 -1.52 1.99
C TYR A 121 2.84 -1.43 2.36
N LEU A 122 3.51 -0.32 2.10
CA LEU A 122 4.93 -0.14 2.43
C LEU A 122 5.12 -0.25 3.95
N ALA A 123 4.33 0.46 4.74
CA ALA A 123 4.41 0.42 6.20
C ALA A 123 4.16 -1.00 6.75
N ARG A 124 3.22 -1.76 6.18
CA ARG A 124 2.95 -3.15 6.54
C ARG A 124 4.14 -4.07 6.22
N TRP A 125 4.76 -3.90 5.06
CA TRP A 125 5.95 -4.66 4.66
C TRP A 125 7.18 -4.31 5.52
N GLU A 126 7.37 -3.03 5.87
CA GLU A 126 8.43 -2.63 6.81
C GLU A 126 8.29 -3.32 8.16
N MET A 127 7.08 -3.34 8.72
CA MET A 127 6.80 -4.07 9.96
C MET A 127 7.14 -5.56 9.84
N PHE A 128 6.74 -6.18 8.73
CA PHE A 128 6.99 -7.60 8.48
C PHE A 128 8.49 -7.91 8.40
N PHE A 129 9.23 -7.19 7.57
CA PHE A 129 10.66 -7.42 7.42
C PHE A 129 11.44 -7.14 8.71
N LYS A 130 11.05 -6.10 9.45
CA LYS A 130 11.64 -5.81 10.76
C LYS A 130 11.38 -6.93 11.77
N ALA A 131 10.18 -7.47 11.81
CA ALA A 131 9.87 -8.61 12.66
C ALA A 131 10.73 -9.83 12.31
N LEU A 132 10.93 -10.10 11.02
CA LEU A 132 11.83 -11.17 10.57
C LEU A 132 13.29 -10.94 10.96
N GLU A 133 13.81 -9.71 10.84
CA GLU A 133 15.18 -9.36 11.30
C GLU A 133 15.34 -9.59 12.81
N GLU A 134 14.31 -9.32 13.59
CA GLU A 134 14.28 -9.51 15.04
C GLU A 134 13.95 -10.95 15.48
N GLY A 135 13.69 -11.87 14.53
CA GLY A 135 13.26 -13.23 14.82
C GLY A 135 11.88 -13.31 15.48
N LYS A 136 11.02 -12.32 15.24
CA LYS A 136 9.67 -12.22 15.81
C LYS A 136 8.63 -12.63 14.77
N THR A 137 7.48 -13.08 15.28
CA THR A 137 6.28 -13.32 14.47
C THR A 137 5.21 -12.32 14.88
N ILE A 138 4.60 -11.65 13.92
CA ILE A 138 3.42 -10.81 14.15
C ILE A 138 2.19 -11.73 14.07
N THR A 139 1.39 -11.74 15.11
CA THR A 139 0.18 -12.56 15.18
C THR A 139 -0.97 -11.98 14.36
N SER A 140 -1.95 -12.79 13.97
CA SER A 140 -3.13 -12.31 13.25
C SER A 140 -3.88 -11.17 13.97
N PRO A 141 -4.10 -11.22 15.31
CA PRO A 141 -4.70 -10.10 16.02
C PRO A 141 -3.86 -8.80 15.97
N GLU A 142 -2.52 -8.91 16.02
CA GLU A 142 -1.64 -7.74 15.92
C GLU A 142 -1.71 -7.12 14.53
N TRP A 143 -1.72 -7.95 13.47
CA TRP A 143 -1.93 -7.49 12.10
C TRP A 143 -3.28 -6.78 11.95
N PHE A 144 -4.36 -7.42 12.36
CA PHE A 144 -5.70 -6.85 12.26
C PHE A 144 -5.80 -5.51 12.99
N LYS A 145 -5.29 -5.43 14.22
CA LYS A 145 -5.31 -4.20 15.00
C LYS A 145 -4.57 -3.05 14.32
N TRP A 146 -3.41 -3.33 13.71
CA TRP A 146 -2.66 -2.33 12.98
C TRP A 146 -3.43 -1.85 11.74
N GLU A 147 -3.97 -2.77 10.96
CA GLU A 147 -4.74 -2.46 9.76
C GLU A 147 -6.06 -1.75 10.10
N GLU A 148 -6.76 -2.15 11.15
CA GLU A 148 -7.96 -1.45 11.63
C GLU A 148 -7.65 -0.03 12.06
N ASN A 149 -6.54 0.20 12.77
CA ASN A 149 -6.10 1.54 13.13
C ASN A 149 -5.83 2.39 11.89
N TRP A 150 -5.25 1.83 10.84
CA TRP A 150 -5.06 2.54 9.58
C TRP A 150 -6.40 2.92 8.93
N THR A 151 -7.43 2.06 8.98
CA THR A 151 -8.76 2.42 8.42
C THR A 151 -9.38 3.63 9.14
N ARG A 152 -9.05 3.85 10.40
CA ARG A 152 -9.52 4.99 11.21
C ARG A 152 -8.63 6.22 11.06
N SER A 153 -7.47 6.09 10.47
CA SER A 153 -6.58 7.20 10.16
C SER A 153 -7.16 8.04 9.01
N LYS A 154 -7.04 9.35 9.14
CA LYS A 154 -7.37 10.30 8.05
C LYS A 154 -6.13 10.76 7.30
N THR A 155 -4.96 10.30 7.72
CA THR A 155 -3.70 10.75 7.15
C THR A 155 -3.48 10.09 5.79
N ILE A 156 -3.16 10.91 4.80
CA ILE A 156 -2.60 10.49 3.52
C ILE A 156 -1.32 11.28 3.33
N THR A 157 -0.20 10.58 3.28
CA THR A 157 1.11 11.20 3.05
C THR A 157 1.13 11.87 1.69
N LYS A 158 1.34 13.18 1.69
CA LYS A 158 1.39 13.97 0.47
C LYS A 158 2.71 13.76 -0.25
N VAL A 159 2.61 13.59 -1.56
CA VAL A 159 3.74 13.52 -2.48
C VAL A 159 3.78 14.84 -3.26
N ALA A 160 4.97 15.33 -3.60
CA ALA A 160 5.12 16.50 -4.44
C ALA A 160 4.41 16.30 -5.78
N GLU A 161 3.82 17.37 -6.33
CA GLU A 161 3.20 17.33 -7.64
C GLU A 161 4.28 17.31 -8.72
N GLU A 162 4.18 16.34 -9.63
CA GLU A 162 5.10 16.13 -10.73
C GLU A 162 4.33 15.73 -12.00
N ASN A 163 4.98 15.77 -13.14
CA ASN A 163 4.39 15.23 -14.37
C ASN A 163 4.46 13.70 -14.36
N ALA A 164 3.31 13.04 -14.48
CA ALA A 164 3.22 11.57 -14.44
C ALA A 164 4.04 10.87 -15.53
N VAL A 165 4.20 11.52 -16.70
CA VAL A 165 4.98 10.94 -17.81
C VAL A 165 6.47 11.02 -17.50
N ASP A 166 6.93 12.16 -16.96
CA ASP A 166 8.34 12.35 -16.59
C ASP A 166 8.73 11.37 -15.50
N VAL A 167 7.91 11.22 -14.46
CA VAL A 167 8.13 10.22 -13.40
C VAL A 167 8.14 8.80 -13.98
N ALA A 168 7.23 8.47 -14.88
CA ALA A 168 7.19 7.15 -15.50
C ALA A 168 8.45 6.85 -16.33
N CYS A 169 8.96 7.84 -17.09
CA CYS A 169 10.20 7.70 -17.85
C CYS A 169 11.41 7.52 -16.92
N GLU A 170 11.50 8.34 -15.88
CA GLU A 170 12.56 8.22 -14.87
C GLU A 170 12.59 6.82 -14.22
N LEU A 171 11.42 6.30 -13.84
CA LEU A 171 11.33 4.97 -13.24
C LEU A 171 11.66 3.85 -14.24
N TYR A 172 11.25 4.00 -15.48
CA TYR A 172 11.65 3.08 -16.54
C TYR A 172 13.19 3.05 -16.69
N ASP A 173 13.81 4.20 -16.76
CA ASP A 173 15.28 4.30 -16.86
C ASP A 173 15.99 3.75 -15.63
N LYS A 174 15.46 4.02 -14.44
CA LYS A 174 16.01 3.52 -13.18
C LYS A 174 16.04 1.99 -13.10
N TYR A 175 14.97 1.32 -13.55
CA TYR A 175 14.77 -0.10 -13.31
C TYR A 175 15.04 -0.99 -14.53
N PHE A 176 14.98 -0.46 -15.75
CA PHE A 176 15.00 -1.28 -16.97
C PHE A 176 16.06 -0.87 -18.01
N SER A 177 16.63 0.35 -17.97
CA SER A 177 17.58 0.80 -19.00
C SER A 177 19.01 0.27 -18.81
N LYS A 178 19.32 -0.41 -17.71
CA LYS A 178 20.66 -0.88 -17.37
C LYS A 178 20.87 -2.39 -17.58
N GLN A 179 20.10 -2.96 -18.51
CA GLN A 179 20.36 -4.36 -18.92
C GLN A 179 21.20 -4.42 -20.19
#